data_3f1da039d210f7eab077eba99becc90e
#
_entry.id   3f1da039d210f7eab077eba99becc90e
#
_cell.length_a   1.000
_cell.length_b   1.000
_cell.length_c   1.000
_cell.angle_alpha   90.00
_cell.angle_beta   90.00
_cell.angle_gamma   90.00
#
_symmetry.space_group_name_H-M   'P 1'
#
loop_
_entity.id
_entity.type
_entity.pdbx_description
1 polymer ?
#
loop_
_entity_poly.entity_id
_entity_poly.type
_entity_poly.pdbx_seq_one_letter_code
_entity_poly.pdbx_strand_id
1 'polypeptide(L)'
;RDLKWGVPVTKNGAPREGFENKVFYVWFDAPIGYIGATVEWAQANGGDWESWWRTDKGADDVTYVQFMGKDNVAFHTVSFPATILGSEEPWKTVDKLKAFNWLTWYGGKFSTSEKRGVFMDQALDLLPGDYWRWYLTANAPEGSDSAFTWEHFQSLINSDLANVLGNFVNRITKYTASKFDGQVPSAGEAGEAEAWMAAELETRLPAVVANMEAMEFRKAASEVRAIWAAGNEYLTRAEPWVKYKTDVDAAAVGVRTGLNLVALFGILAQPFIPEAAAKILDAVGVPADKRSWSFDGPAADLLDALPHGLSVTPPD
;
A
#
# COMPACT_ATOMS: atom_id res chain seq x y z
N ARG A 1 -7.50 -36.97 -6.79
CA ARG A 1 -6.83 -36.63 -8.04
C ARG A 1 -6.15 -37.88 -8.63
N ASP A 2 -6.14 -38.02 -9.93
CA ASP A 2 -5.52 -39.16 -10.65
C ASP A 2 -4.01 -38.91 -10.81
N LEU A 3 -3.21 -39.30 -9.82
CA LEU A 3 -1.76 -39.21 -9.85
C LEU A 3 -1.17 -40.53 -9.33
N LYS A 4 0.00 -40.90 -9.86
CA LYS A 4 0.75 -42.08 -9.41
C LYS A 4 1.49 -41.86 -8.09
N TRP A 5 1.74 -40.59 -7.72
CA TRP A 5 2.45 -40.18 -6.51
C TRP A 5 1.55 -39.28 -5.66
N GLY A 6 1.57 -39.49 -4.36
CA GLY A 6 0.80 -38.70 -3.38
C GLY A 6 0.27 -39.57 -2.26
N VAL A 7 -0.48 -38.95 -1.31
CA VAL A 7 -1.11 -39.66 -0.20
C VAL A 7 -2.35 -40.38 -0.73
N PRO A 8 -2.41 -41.74 -0.65
CA PRO A 8 -3.53 -42.50 -1.19
C PRO A 8 -4.77 -42.36 -0.32
N VAL A 9 -5.95 -42.45 -0.94
CA VAL A 9 -7.22 -42.43 -0.23
C VAL A 9 -7.49 -43.85 0.32
N THR A 10 -7.31 -44.01 1.63
CA THR A 10 -7.43 -45.32 2.31
C THR A 10 -8.58 -45.35 3.31
N LYS A 11 -9.07 -46.56 3.61
CA LYS A 11 -9.98 -46.84 4.71
C LYS A 11 -9.47 -48.08 5.45
N ASN A 12 -9.21 -47.96 6.75
CA ASN A 12 -8.67 -49.05 7.58
C ASN A 12 -7.36 -49.64 7.02
N GLY A 13 -6.48 -48.78 6.49
CA GLY A 13 -5.16 -49.18 5.96
C GLY A 13 -5.17 -49.78 4.54
N ALA A 14 -6.31 -49.97 3.93
CA ALA A 14 -6.46 -50.45 2.53
C ALA A 14 -6.97 -49.35 1.62
N PRO A 15 -6.65 -49.36 0.30
CA PRO A 15 -7.26 -48.42 -0.66
C PRO A 15 -8.78 -48.46 -0.57
N ARG A 16 -9.42 -47.29 -0.52
CA ARG A 16 -10.87 -47.17 -0.47
C ARG A 16 -11.47 -47.60 -1.81
N GLU A 17 -12.51 -48.43 -1.78
CA GLU A 17 -13.24 -48.87 -2.98
C GLU A 17 -13.65 -47.68 -3.87
N GLY A 18 -13.34 -47.75 -5.17
CA GLY A 18 -13.56 -46.67 -6.12
C GLY A 18 -12.53 -45.53 -6.09
N PHE A 19 -11.52 -45.61 -5.20
CA PHE A 19 -10.45 -44.63 -5.06
C PHE A 19 -9.05 -45.22 -5.20
N GLU A 20 -8.90 -46.41 -5.74
CA GLU A 20 -7.64 -47.18 -5.80
C GLU A 20 -6.52 -46.45 -6.53
N ASN A 21 -6.87 -45.59 -7.52
CA ASN A 21 -5.95 -44.76 -8.29
C ASN A 21 -6.05 -43.27 -7.93
N LYS A 22 -6.62 -42.95 -6.75
CA LYS A 22 -6.76 -41.57 -6.31
C LYS A 22 -5.81 -41.25 -5.18
N VAL A 23 -5.32 -40.05 -5.19
CA VAL A 23 -4.56 -39.44 -4.08
C VAL A 23 -5.25 -38.16 -3.63
N PHE A 24 -5.03 -37.76 -2.39
CA PHE A 24 -5.52 -36.46 -1.92
C PHE A 24 -4.94 -35.33 -2.79
N TYR A 25 -5.75 -34.31 -3.00
CA TYR A 25 -5.33 -33.08 -3.67
C TYR A 25 -4.66 -32.18 -2.62
N VAL A 26 -3.56 -31.53 -2.98
CA VAL A 26 -2.75 -30.74 -2.06
C VAL A 26 -3.54 -29.67 -1.29
N TRP A 27 -4.58 -29.10 -1.88
CA TRP A 27 -5.43 -28.14 -1.19
C TRP A 27 -6.34 -28.73 -0.10
N PHE A 28 -6.32 -30.04 0.10
CA PHE A 28 -6.99 -30.66 1.24
C PHE A 28 -6.30 -30.30 2.57
N ASP A 29 -4.99 -30.24 2.58
CA ASP A 29 -4.16 -30.02 3.78
C ASP A 29 -3.26 -28.78 3.68
N ALA A 30 -2.94 -28.28 2.49
CA ALA A 30 -2.02 -27.16 2.30
C ALA A 30 -2.34 -25.91 3.14
N PRO A 31 -3.60 -25.50 3.37
CA PRO A 31 -3.92 -24.33 4.20
C PRO A 31 -3.50 -24.48 5.68
N ILE A 32 -3.28 -25.69 6.20
CA ILE A 32 -2.74 -25.88 7.56
C ILE A 32 -1.33 -25.29 7.71
N GLY A 33 -0.64 -25.07 6.58
CA GLY A 33 0.65 -24.40 6.54
C GLY A 33 0.62 -22.98 7.11
N TYR A 34 -0.51 -22.29 7.09
CA TYR A 34 -0.65 -20.97 7.73
C TYR A 34 -0.54 -21.07 9.25
N ILE A 35 -1.16 -22.09 9.82
CA ILE A 35 -1.04 -22.39 11.25
C ILE A 35 0.40 -22.82 11.56
N GLY A 36 0.96 -23.73 10.74
CA GLY A 36 2.33 -24.19 10.88
C GLY A 36 3.37 -23.07 10.86
N ALA A 37 3.21 -22.09 9.95
CA ALA A 37 4.08 -20.92 9.88
C ALA A 37 3.99 -20.05 11.14
N THR A 38 2.79 -19.90 11.73
CA THR A 38 2.60 -19.17 12.99
C THR A 38 3.23 -19.91 14.16
N VAL A 39 3.15 -21.25 14.19
CA VAL A 39 3.83 -22.10 15.18
C VAL A 39 5.35 -21.93 15.11
N GLU A 40 5.92 -22.00 13.91
CA GLU A 40 7.36 -21.82 13.68
C GLU A 40 7.82 -20.42 14.11
N TRP A 41 7.07 -19.38 13.73
CA TRP A 41 7.34 -18.01 14.17
C TRP A 41 7.31 -17.87 15.70
N ALA A 42 6.29 -18.41 16.37
CA ALA A 42 6.14 -18.34 17.81
C ALA A 42 7.29 -19.07 18.53
N GLN A 43 7.70 -20.24 18.04
CA GLN A 43 8.84 -20.96 18.57
C GLN A 43 10.16 -20.18 18.46
N ALA A 44 10.38 -19.51 17.33
CA ALA A 44 11.58 -18.72 17.07
C ALA A 44 11.62 -17.41 17.89
N ASN A 45 10.47 -16.81 18.22
CA ASN A 45 10.37 -15.50 18.85
C ASN A 45 9.82 -15.53 20.30
N GLY A 46 9.54 -16.71 20.86
CA GLY A 46 8.96 -16.83 22.20
C GLY A 46 7.50 -16.37 22.29
N GLY A 47 6.78 -16.43 21.16
CA GLY A 47 5.38 -16.04 21.08
C GLY A 47 4.40 -17.17 21.43
N ASP A 48 3.12 -16.85 21.47
CA ASP A 48 2.02 -17.79 21.64
C ASP A 48 1.20 -17.90 20.35
N TRP A 49 1.36 -19.01 19.62
CA TRP A 49 0.65 -19.24 18.38
C TRP A 49 -0.84 -19.52 18.58
N GLU A 50 -1.24 -20.08 19.74
CA GLU A 50 -2.63 -20.42 20.03
C GLU A 50 -3.50 -19.17 20.15
N SER A 51 -2.96 -18.09 20.70
CA SER A 51 -3.66 -16.80 20.80
C SER A 51 -4.03 -16.18 19.43
N TRP A 52 -3.41 -16.66 18.36
CA TRP A 52 -3.73 -16.23 16.99
C TRP A 52 -4.73 -17.14 16.27
N TRP A 53 -4.76 -18.43 16.64
CA TRP A 53 -5.51 -19.45 15.89
C TRP A 53 -6.60 -20.16 16.69
N ARG A 54 -6.59 -20.08 18.01
CA ARG A 54 -7.56 -20.76 18.89
C ARG A 54 -8.50 -19.74 19.53
N THR A 55 -9.81 -19.82 19.23
CA THR A 55 -10.80 -18.88 19.78
C THR A 55 -10.94 -19.00 21.29
N ASP A 56 -10.76 -20.21 21.84
CA ASP A 56 -10.70 -20.45 23.31
C ASP A 56 -9.41 -19.94 23.98
N LYS A 57 -8.45 -19.39 23.21
CA LYS A 57 -7.16 -18.86 23.68
C LYS A 57 -6.93 -17.40 23.36
N GLY A 58 -7.93 -16.71 22.84
CA GLY A 58 -7.87 -15.27 22.54
C GLY A 58 -7.99 -14.91 21.06
N ALA A 59 -8.03 -15.88 20.15
CA ALA A 59 -8.14 -15.57 18.71
C ALA A 59 -9.50 -14.97 18.30
N ASP A 60 -10.48 -14.87 19.21
CA ASP A 60 -11.73 -14.13 18.95
C ASP A 60 -11.48 -12.65 18.65
N ASP A 61 -10.46 -12.04 19.26
CA ASP A 61 -10.07 -10.64 19.04
C ASP A 61 -9.17 -10.45 17.80
N VAL A 62 -8.75 -11.55 17.15
CA VAL A 62 -7.90 -11.49 15.94
C VAL A 62 -8.75 -11.24 14.71
N THR A 63 -8.40 -10.26 13.90
CA THR A 63 -8.92 -10.09 12.54
C THR A 63 -8.04 -10.84 11.55
N TYR A 64 -8.54 -11.96 11.04
CA TYR A 64 -7.82 -12.77 10.05
C TYR A 64 -8.19 -12.36 8.64
N VAL A 65 -7.20 -11.80 7.92
CA VAL A 65 -7.37 -11.31 6.55
C VAL A 65 -6.54 -12.15 5.58
N GLN A 66 -7.11 -12.53 4.44
CA GLN A 66 -6.45 -13.29 3.39
C GLN A 66 -6.45 -12.55 2.06
N PHE A 67 -5.29 -12.59 1.36
CA PHE A 67 -5.12 -12.09 0.00
C PHE A 67 -4.72 -13.23 -0.92
N MET A 68 -5.40 -13.37 -2.09
CA MET A 68 -5.11 -14.47 -3.00
C MET A 68 -5.56 -14.21 -4.43
N GLY A 69 -5.13 -15.05 -5.36
CA GLY A 69 -5.71 -15.12 -6.70
C GLY A 69 -7.11 -15.75 -6.67
N LYS A 70 -7.96 -15.37 -7.59
CA LYS A 70 -9.39 -15.81 -7.68
C LYS A 70 -9.57 -17.32 -7.73
N ASP A 71 -8.60 -18.05 -8.23
CA ASP A 71 -8.62 -19.52 -8.34
C ASP A 71 -8.45 -20.24 -6.99
N ASN A 72 -7.96 -19.54 -5.95
CA ASN A 72 -7.77 -20.10 -4.63
C ASN A 72 -8.92 -19.81 -3.65
N VAL A 73 -9.90 -19.02 -4.05
CA VAL A 73 -11.01 -18.59 -3.17
C VAL A 73 -11.74 -19.79 -2.56
N ALA A 74 -12.14 -20.77 -3.38
CA ALA A 74 -12.91 -21.93 -2.90
C ALA A 74 -12.14 -22.77 -1.86
N PHE A 75 -10.82 -22.84 -1.96
CA PHE A 75 -9.99 -23.60 -1.01
C PHE A 75 -9.93 -22.92 0.36
N HIS A 76 -10.02 -21.59 0.40
CA HIS A 76 -9.88 -20.79 1.61
C HIS A 76 -11.22 -20.37 2.24
N THR A 77 -12.30 -20.38 1.47
CA THR A 77 -13.64 -20.01 1.98
C THR A 77 -14.59 -21.20 2.16
N VAL A 78 -14.28 -22.33 1.55
CA VAL A 78 -15.11 -23.54 1.65
C VAL A 78 -14.31 -24.71 2.20
N SER A 79 -13.24 -25.16 1.52
CA SER A 79 -12.55 -26.41 1.88
C SER A 79 -11.84 -26.31 3.22
N PHE A 80 -11.00 -25.29 3.44
CA PHE A 80 -10.27 -25.12 4.69
C PHE A 80 -11.20 -24.84 5.89
N PRO A 81 -12.16 -23.89 5.82
CA PRO A 81 -13.15 -23.74 6.88
C PRO A 81 -13.91 -25.03 7.20
N ALA A 82 -14.34 -25.80 6.18
CA ALA A 82 -15.00 -27.07 6.41
C ALA A 82 -14.12 -28.09 7.14
N THR A 83 -12.81 -28.11 6.81
CA THR A 83 -11.83 -29.01 7.47
C THR A 83 -11.65 -28.65 8.95
N ILE A 84 -11.41 -27.36 9.26
CA ILE A 84 -11.18 -26.93 10.64
C ILE A 84 -12.45 -26.98 11.50
N LEU A 85 -13.62 -26.63 10.95
CA LEU A 85 -14.90 -26.78 11.65
C LEU A 85 -15.26 -28.26 11.86
N GLY A 86 -14.96 -29.11 10.86
CA GLY A 86 -15.16 -30.56 10.97
C GLY A 86 -14.25 -31.27 11.97
N SER A 87 -13.19 -30.63 12.45
CA SER A 87 -12.35 -31.13 13.56
C SER A 87 -13.02 -31.00 14.92
N GLU A 88 -14.10 -30.22 15.01
CA GLU A 88 -14.80 -29.87 16.26
C GLU A 88 -13.92 -29.13 17.28
N GLU A 89 -12.79 -28.58 16.82
CA GLU A 89 -11.86 -27.79 17.61
C GLU A 89 -12.11 -26.29 17.41
N PRO A 90 -11.87 -25.41 18.41
CA PRO A 90 -12.17 -23.98 18.35
C PRO A 90 -11.14 -23.20 17.52
N TRP A 91 -11.06 -23.47 16.24
CA TRP A 91 -10.16 -22.77 15.32
C TRP A 91 -10.74 -21.44 14.82
N LYS A 92 -9.87 -20.44 14.67
CA LYS A 92 -10.18 -19.18 14.02
C LYS A 92 -10.39 -19.39 12.51
N THR A 93 -11.53 -18.90 12.01
CA THR A 93 -11.82 -18.85 10.57
C THR A 93 -11.48 -17.47 9.99
N VAL A 94 -11.40 -17.38 8.65
CA VAL A 94 -11.12 -16.12 7.97
C VAL A 94 -12.27 -15.11 8.16
N ASP A 95 -11.93 -13.86 8.50
CA ASP A 95 -12.90 -12.76 8.64
C ASP A 95 -13.06 -11.98 7.34
N LYS A 96 -11.96 -11.69 6.65
CA LYS A 96 -11.95 -10.91 5.41
C LYS A 96 -11.09 -11.59 4.36
N LEU A 97 -11.56 -11.58 3.11
CA LEU A 97 -10.81 -12.12 1.98
C LEU A 97 -10.83 -11.14 0.81
N LYS A 98 -9.66 -10.84 0.28
CA LYS A 98 -9.48 -10.09 -0.98
C LYS A 98 -8.96 -11.02 -2.06
N ALA A 99 -9.74 -11.20 -3.12
CA ALA A 99 -9.31 -11.95 -4.29
C ALA A 99 -8.92 -11.02 -5.43
N PHE A 100 -7.89 -11.40 -6.18
CA PHE A 100 -7.44 -10.69 -7.37
C PHE A 100 -7.66 -11.54 -8.61
N ASN A 101 -7.96 -10.86 -9.71
CA ASN A 101 -7.93 -11.44 -11.06
C ASN A 101 -6.47 -11.63 -11.52
N TRP A 102 -6.25 -11.91 -12.81
CA TRP A 102 -4.92 -12.17 -13.32
C TRP A 102 -4.20 -10.88 -13.74
N LEU A 103 -2.94 -10.77 -13.35
CA LEU A 103 -2.00 -9.90 -14.05
C LEU A 103 -1.44 -10.69 -15.23
N THR A 104 -1.55 -10.15 -16.43
CA THR A 104 -1.09 -10.78 -17.66
C THR A 104 0.14 -10.05 -18.21
N TRP A 105 0.96 -10.75 -18.99
CA TRP A 105 2.11 -10.21 -19.71
C TRP A 105 1.71 -9.92 -21.14
N TYR A 106 1.58 -8.64 -21.51
CA TYR A 106 1.10 -8.23 -22.85
C TYR A 106 -0.18 -8.99 -23.27
N GLY A 107 -1.11 -9.19 -22.34
CA GLY A 107 -2.35 -9.92 -22.56
C GLY A 107 -2.24 -11.44 -22.52
N GLY A 108 -1.01 -11.99 -22.45
CA GLY A 108 -0.75 -13.44 -22.32
C GLY A 108 -0.46 -13.86 -20.88
N LYS A 109 -0.39 -15.15 -20.63
CA LYS A 109 -0.07 -15.71 -19.31
C LYS A 109 1.43 -15.54 -18.99
N PHE A 110 1.77 -15.14 -17.76
CA PHE A 110 3.12 -15.31 -17.22
C PHE A 110 3.49 -16.80 -17.19
N SER A 111 4.73 -17.14 -17.55
CA SER A 111 5.18 -18.52 -17.57
C SER A 111 6.67 -18.63 -17.23
N THR A 112 6.97 -19.26 -16.09
CA THR A 112 8.35 -19.53 -15.67
C THR A 112 9.04 -20.50 -16.63
N SER A 113 8.34 -21.56 -17.06
CA SER A 113 8.89 -22.57 -17.96
C SER A 113 9.19 -22.04 -19.37
N GLU A 114 8.39 -21.07 -19.84
CA GLU A 114 8.58 -20.40 -21.12
C GLU A 114 9.43 -19.13 -21.01
N LYS A 115 9.91 -18.80 -19.82
CA LYS A 115 10.64 -17.55 -19.51
C LYS A 115 9.90 -16.30 -20.00
N ARG A 116 8.57 -16.31 -19.88
CA ARG A 116 7.71 -15.20 -20.33
C ARG A 116 7.25 -14.37 -19.13
N GLY A 117 7.78 -13.17 -19.02
CA GLY A 117 7.51 -12.24 -17.94
C GLY A 117 8.77 -11.66 -17.34
N VAL A 118 8.61 -10.83 -16.33
CA VAL A 118 9.67 -10.35 -15.43
C VAL A 118 9.52 -11.08 -14.11
N PHE A 119 10.59 -11.65 -13.61
CA PHE A 119 10.61 -12.38 -12.34
C PHE A 119 11.21 -11.50 -11.26
N MET A 120 10.88 -11.78 -9.99
CA MET A 120 11.13 -10.87 -8.87
C MET A 120 12.61 -10.52 -8.70
N ASP A 121 13.50 -11.50 -8.82
CA ASP A 121 14.95 -11.29 -8.78
C ASP A 121 15.41 -10.29 -9.85
N GLN A 122 15.04 -10.53 -11.11
CA GLN A 122 15.35 -9.64 -12.23
C GLN A 122 14.70 -8.26 -12.10
N ALA A 123 13.46 -8.21 -11.58
CA ALA A 123 12.74 -6.96 -11.38
C ALA A 123 13.47 -6.04 -10.40
N LEU A 124 13.93 -6.59 -9.26
CA LEU A 124 14.61 -5.84 -8.23
C LEU A 124 16.05 -5.44 -8.62
N ASP A 125 16.72 -6.24 -9.44
CA ASP A 125 18.01 -5.86 -10.03
C ASP A 125 17.88 -4.73 -11.05
N LEU A 126 16.74 -4.65 -11.74
CA LEU A 126 16.51 -3.70 -12.82
C LEU A 126 16.11 -2.31 -12.30
N LEU A 127 15.20 -2.25 -11.32
CA LEU A 127 14.60 -1.00 -10.82
C LEU A 127 14.30 -1.10 -9.32
N PRO A 128 14.28 0.04 -8.60
CA PRO A 128 13.90 0.09 -7.19
C PRO A 128 12.53 -0.55 -6.91
N GLY A 129 12.42 -1.21 -5.76
CA GLY A 129 11.21 -1.90 -5.34
C GLY A 129 9.94 -1.01 -5.34
N ASP A 130 10.10 0.26 -4.99
CA ASP A 130 9.01 1.24 -4.96
C ASP A 130 8.30 1.44 -6.30
N TYR A 131 9.03 1.36 -7.43
CA TYR A 131 8.42 1.49 -8.75
C TYR A 131 7.49 0.33 -9.06
N TRP A 132 7.92 -0.90 -8.71
CA TRP A 132 7.10 -2.10 -8.84
C TRP A 132 5.89 -2.07 -7.93
N ARG A 133 6.06 -1.66 -6.67
CA ARG A 133 4.99 -1.55 -5.69
C ARG A 133 3.91 -0.57 -6.14
N TRP A 134 4.32 0.62 -6.59
CA TRP A 134 3.37 1.63 -7.10
C TRP A 134 2.60 1.10 -8.31
N TYR A 135 3.32 0.59 -9.33
CA TYR A 135 2.68 0.08 -10.53
C TYR A 135 1.70 -1.06 -10.23
N LEU A 136 2.13 -2.06 -9.46
CA LEU A 136 1.31 -3.23 -9.14
C LEU A 136 0.06 -2.86 -8.33
N THR A 137 0.16 -1.84 -7.46
CA THR A 137 -0.99 -1.37 -6.68
C THR A 137 -1.94 -0.52 -7.53
N ALA A 138 -1.40 0.46 -8.26
CA ALA A 138 -2.21 1.35 -9.12
C ALA A 138 -2.86 0.61 -10.30
N ASN A 139 -2.28 -0.53 -10.71
CA ASN A 139 -2.79 -1.39 -11.79
C ASN A 139 -3.31 -2.73 -11.27
N ALA A 140 -3.64 -2.85 -9.98
CA ALA A 140 -4.08 -4.10 -9.37
C ALA A 140 -5.31 -4.68 -10.10
N PRO A 141 -5.32 -5.99 -10.43
CA PRO A 141 -6.41 -6.64 -11.15
C PRO A 141 -7.61 -6.92 -10.22
N GLU A 142 -8.21 -5.88 -9.63
CA GLU A 142 -9.27 -6.01 -8.64
C GLU A 142 -10.63 -6.33 -9.26
N GLY A 143 -11.05 -5.61 -10.30
CA GLY A 143 -12.33 -5.80 -10.95
C GLY A 143 -12.30 -6.73 -12.17
N SER A 144 -11.17 -6.80 -12.86
CA SER A 144 -10.91 -7.61 -14.05
C SER A 144 -9.42 -7.90 -14.18
N ASP A 145 -9.07 -8.78 -15.12
CA ASP A 145 -7.66 -8.99 -15.47
C ASP A 145 -7.02 -7.67 -15.92
N SER A 146 -5.76 -7.45 -15.55
CA SER A 146 -4.96 -6.32 -16.02
C SER A 146 -3.70 -6.80 -16.73
N ALA A 147 -3.18 -5.98 -17.64
CA ALA A 147 -1.99 -6.31 -18.40
C ALA A 147 -0.79 -5.52 -17.91
N PHE A 148 0.33 -6.21 -17.73
CA PHE A 148 1.63 -5.57 -17.65
C PHE A 148 2.18 -5.38 -19.06
N THR A 149 2.61 -4.14 -19.34
CA THR A 149 3.47 -3.81 -20.49
C THR A 149 4.51 -2.80 -20.04
N TRP A 150 5.71 -2.83 -20.65
CA TRP A 150 6.77 -1.88 -20.29
C TRP A 150 6.38 -0.43 -20.59
N GLU A 151 5.64 -0.22 -21.66
CA GLU A 151 5.15 1.11 -22.07
C GLU A 151 4.20 1.69 -21.02
N HIS A 152 3.26 0.88 -20.52
CA HIS A 152 2.33 1.31 -19.47
C HIS A 152 3.07 1.50 -18.15
N PHE A 153 4.00 0.61 -17.80
CA PHE A 153 4.83 0.75 -16.60
C PHE A 153 5.60 2.08 -16.62
N GLN A 154 6.35 2.34 -17.68
CA GLN A 154 7.13 3.57 -17.83
C GLN A 154 6.24 4.82 -17.79
N SER A 155 5.12 4.80 -18.52
CA SER A 155 4.18 5.91 -18.56
C SER A 155 3.61 6.23 -17.18
N LEU A 156 3.18 5.21 -16.44
CA LEU A 156 2.58 5.38 -15.12
C LEU A 156 3.60 5.87 -14.09
N ILE A 157 4.80 5.27 -14.04
CA ILE A 157 5.87 5.70 -13.12
C ILE A 157 6.29 7.14 -13.41
N ASN A 158 6.49 7.50 -14.68
CA ASN A 158 6.86 8.87 -15.04
C ASN A 158 5.75 9.87 -14.74
N SER A 159 4.49 9.55 -15.05
CA SER A 159 3.38 10.46 -14.79
C SER A 159 3.15 10.69 -13.30
N ASP A 160 3.11 9.63 -12.51
CA ASP A 160 2.67 9.72 -11.13
C ASP A 160 3.82 10.05 -10.17
N LEU A 161 4.92 9.29 -10.25
CA LEU A 161 6.02 9.46 -9.31
C LEU A 161 6.97 10.60 -9.70
N ALA A 162 7.34 10.72 -10.97
CA ALA A 162 8.26 11.77 -11.38
C ALA A 162 7.55 13.12 -11.55
N ASN A 163 6.49 13.18 -12.39
CA ASN A 163 5.89 14.45 -12.77
C ASN A 163 4.93 15.03 -11.74
N VAL A 164 4.17 14.17 -11.01
CA VAL A 164 3.21 14.65 -10.02
C VAL A 164 3.88 14.76 -8.66
N LEU A 165 4.36 13.66 -8.07
CA LEU A 165 4.93 13.67 -6.72
C LEU A 165 6.32 14.31 -6.68
N GLY A 166 7.28 13.79 -7.45
CA GLY A 166 8.68 14.21 -7.41
C GLY A 166 8.87 15.67 -7.82
N ASN A 167 8.15 16.12 -8.85
CA ASN A 167 8.18 17.52 -9.29
C ASN A 167 7.67 18.45 -8.19
N PHE A 168 6.57 18.11 -7.52
CA PHE A 168 6.04 18.91 -6.40
C PHE A 168 7.07 19.03 -5.28
N VAL A 169 7.56 17.90 -4.77
CA VAL A 169 8.53 17.85 -3.67
C VAL A 169 9.79 18.66 -4.01
N ASN A 170 10.35 18.42 -5.19
CA ASN A 170 11.58 19.06 -5.64
C ASN A 170 11.42 20.59 -5.82
N ARG A 171 10.30 21.04 -6.38
CA ARG A 171 10.01 22.48 -6.57
C ARG A 171 9.94 23.22 -5.25
N ILE A 172 9.16 22.71 -4.27
CA ILE A 172 8.96 23.38 -2.99
C ILE A 172 10.23 23.35 -2.15
N THR A 173 10.89 22.22 -2.01
CA THR A 173 12.09 22.11 -1.17
C THR A 173 13.25 22.94 -1.71
N LYS A 174 13.50 22.94 -3.01
CA LYS A 174 14.53 23.79 -3.65
C LYS A 174 14.17 25.26 -3.56
N TYR A 175 12.90 25.62 -3.71
CA TYR A 175 12.47 27.00 -3.57
C TYR A 175 12.66 27.50 -2.13
N THR A 176 12.31 26.67 -1.14
CA THR A 176 12.56 26.96 0.29
C THR A 176 14.06 27.15 0.54
N ALA A 177 14.91 26.26 0.05
CA ALA A 177 16.35 26.39 0.21
C ALA A 177 16.90 27.68 -0.40
N SER A 178 16.35 28.14 -1.53
CA SER A 178 16.86 29.33 -2.25
C SER A 178 16.29 30.66 -1.77
N LYS A 179 15.12 30.69 -1.14
CA LYS A 179 14.38 31.92 -0.85
C LYS A 179 13.98 32.10 0.61
N PHE A 180 14.01 31.03 1.40
CA PHE A 180 13.62 31.01 2.81
C PHE A 180 14.68 30.31 3.67
N ASP A 181 15.95 30.43 3.30
CA ASP A 181 17.13 29.94 4.04
C ASP A 181 17.03 28.43 4.41
N GLY A 182 16.29 27.65 3.62
CA GLY A 182 16.05 26.25 3.91
C GLY A 182 15.21 25.98 5.14
N GLN A 183 14.34 26.91 5.55
CA GLN A 183 13.51 26.79 6.75
C GLN A 183 12.02 26.96 6.43
N VAL A 184 11.17 26.31 7.24
CA VAL A 184 9.71 26.50 7.20
C VAL A 184 9.40 27.94 7.60
N PRO A 185 8.82 28.78 6.69
CA PRO A 185 8.57 30.19 7.01
C PRO A 185 7.39 30.35 7.98
N SER A 186 7.42 31.44 8.78
CA SER A 186 6.43 31.71 9.83
C SER A 186 5.46 32.86 9.51
N ALA A 187 5.76 33.68 8.49
CA ALA A 187 5.00 34.87 8.17
C ALA A 187 3.69 34.57 7.41
N GLY A 188 2.75 35.50 7.48
CA GLY A 188 1.50 35.51 6.72
C GLY A 188 0.39 34.65 7.32
N GLU A 189 -0.83 34.88 6.85
CA GLU A 189 -2.04 34.16 7.24
C GLU A 189 -2.61 33.36 6.05
N ALA A 190 -3.24 32.21 6.34
CA ALA A 190 -3.89 31.37 5.35
C ALA A 190 -5.02 32.14 4.62
N GLY A 191 -5.15 31.90 3.32
CA GLY A 191 -6.12 32.55 2.47
C GLY A 191 -7.00 31.56 1.68
N GLU A 192 -7.53 32.04 0.54
CA GLU A 192 -8.46 31.24 -0.28
C GLU A 192 -7.83 29.98 -0.86
N ALA A 193 -6.55 30.01 -1.20
CA ALA A 193 -5.86 28.85 -1.78
C ALA A 193 -5.69 27.73 -0.73
N GLU A 194 -5.37 28.11 0.51
CA GLU A 194 -5.25 27.18 1.64
C GLU A 194 -6.62 26.62 2.03
N ALA A 195 -7.67 27.45 2.06
CA ALA A 195 -9.04 27.01 2.32
C ALA A 195 -9.52 26.01 1.24
N TRP A 196 -9.21 26.26 -0.03
CA TRP A 196 -9.50 25.32 -1.11
C TRP A 196 -8.78 24.00 -0.93
N MET A 197 -7.48 24.04 -0.61
CA MET A 197 -6.70 22.80 -0.42
C MET A 197 -7.21 22.01 0.80
N ALA A 198 -7.57 22.70 1.88
CA ALA A 198 -8.18 22.05 3.05
C ALA A 198 -9.48 21.32 2.67
N ALA A 199 -10.35 21.95 1.87
CA ALA A 199 -11.61 21.32 1.41
C ALA A 199 -11.37 20.10 0.52
N GLU A 200 -10.34 20.12 -0.34
CA GLU A 200 -9.93 18.94 -1.12
C GLU A 200 -9.47 17.79 -0.20
N LEU A 201 -8.69 18.10 0.83
CA LEU A 201 -8.22 17.11 1.80
C LEU A 201 -9.35 16.53 2.65
N GLU A 202 -10.29 17.36 3.13
CA GLU A 202 -11.48 16.93 3.87
C GLU A 202 -12.31 15.89 3.09
N THR A 203 -12.34 16.01 1.78
CA THR A 203 -13.06 15.06 0.91
C THR A 203 -12.25 13.79 0.64
N ARG A 204 -10.94 13.93 0.36
CA ARG A 204 -10.13 12.83 -0.17
C ARG A 204 -9.47 11.95 0.90
N LEU A 205 -9.05 12.52 2.05
CA LEU A 205 -8.41 11.73 3.10
C LEU A 205 -9.34 10.61 3.65
N PRO A 206 -10.61 10.90 3.97
CA PRO A 206 -11.54 9.82 4.36
C PRO A 206 -11.72 8.76 3.27
N ALA A 207 -11.71 9.17 1.99
CA ALA A 207 -11.83 8.22 0.87
C ALA A 207 -10.59 7.31 0.74
N VAL A 208 -9.38 7.85 0.99
CA VAL A 208 -8.16 7.03 1.04
C VAL A 208 -8.27 5.98 2.14
N VAL A 209 -8.62 6.39 3.37
CA VAL A 209 -8.75 5.48 4.51
C VAL A 209 -9.82 4.42 4.24
N ALA A 210 -11.01 4.84 3.83
CA ALA A 210 -12.11 3.92 3.54
C ALA A 210 -11.76 2.89 2.45
N ASN A 211 -11.06 3.31 1.38
CA ASN A 211 -10.62 2.40 0.33
C ASN A 211 -9.53 1.42 0.84
N MET A 212 -8.61 1.86 1.70
CA MET A 212 -7.61 0.96 2.31
C MET A 212 -8.27 -0.06 3.23
N GLU A 213 -9.20 0.36 4.10
CA GLU A 213 -9.95 -0.54 4.98
C GLU A 213 -10.83 -1.54 4.22
N ALA A 214 -11.40 -1.11 3.09
CA ALA A 214 -12.15 -1.97 2.17
C ALA A 214 -11.26 -2.86 1.29
N MET A 215 -9.92 -2.74 1.39
CA MET A 215 -8.94 -3.42 0.54
C MET A 215 -9.13 -3.12 -0.97
N GLU A 216 -9.60 -1.91 -1.28
CA GLU A 216 -9.76 -1.37 -2.64
C GLU A 216 -8.49 -0.58 -3.03
N PHE A 217 -7.36 -1.28 -3.13
CA PHE A 217 -6.02 -0.66 -3.21
C PHE A 217 -5.82 0.20 -4.44
N ARG A 218 -6.39 -0.21 -5.58
CA ARG A 218 -6.34 0.60 -6.81
C ARG A 218 -7.06 1.95 -6.64
N LYS A 219 -8.20 1.95 -5.95
CA LYS A 219 -8.94 3.19 -5.64
C LYS A 219 -8.17 4.04 -4.62
N ALA A 220 -7.60 3.41 -3.58
CA ALA A 220 -6.78 4.11 -2.61
C ALA A 220 -5.57 4.81 -3.27
N ALA A 221 -4.83 4.10 -4.12
CA ALA A 221 -3.73 4.68 -4.89
C ALA A 221 -4.18 5.83 -5.80
N SER A 222 -5.36 5.71 -6.42
CA SER A 222 -5.95 6.77 -7.23
C SER A 222 -6.27 8.03 -6.42
N GLU A 223 -6.83 7.89 -5.21
CA GLU A 223 -7.08 9.03 -4.32
C GLU A 223 -5.78 9.67 -3.82
N VAL A 224 -4.78 8.87 -3.43
CA VAL A 224 -3.47 9.39 -3.05
C VAL A 224 -2.84 10.20 -4.19
N ARG A 225 -2.87 9.66 -5.41
CA ARG A 225 -2.42 10.40 -6.61
C ARG A 225 -3.21 11.70 -6.83
N ALA A 226 -4.52 11.67 -6.61
CA ALA A 226 -5.36 12.84 -6.76
C ALA A 226 -5.01 13.93 -5.72
N ILE A 227 -4.65 13.55 -4.50
CA ILE A 227 -4.14 14.48 -3.48
C ILE A 227 -2.81 15.10 -3.92
N TRP A 228 -1.87 14.32 -4.48
CA TRP A 228 -0.63 14.86 -5.03
C TRP A 228 -0.88 15.84 -6.18
N ALA A 229 -1.85 15.52 -7.05
CA ALA A 229 -2.25 16.41 -8.16
C ALA A 229 -2.90 17.71 -7.65
N ALA A 230 -3.76 17.62 -6.63
CA ALA A 230 -4.35 18.78 -5.97
C ALA A 230 -3.27 19.71 -5.37
N GLY A 231 -2.19 19.14 -4.80
CA GLY A 231 -1.06 19.95 -4.35
C GLY A 231 -0.38 20.73 -5.48
N ASN A 232 -0.21 20.15 -6.66
CA ASN A 232 0.30 20.88 -7.82
C ASN A 232 -0.66 22.01 -8.28
N GLU A 233 -1.97 21.76 -8.22
CA GLU A 233 -2.98 22.78 -8.49
C GLU A 233 -2.95 23.88 -7.42
N TYR A 234 -2.79 23.50 -6.13
CA TYR A 234 -2.60 24.46 -5.05
C TYR A 234 -1.45 25.42 -5.32
N LEU A 235 -0.28 24.93 -5.74
CA LEU A 235 0.85 25.82 -6.08
C LEU A 235 0.55 26.77 -7.25
N THR A 236 -0.32 26.36 -8.17
CA THR A 236 -0.79 27.23 -9.24
C THR A 236 -1.74 28.31 -8.74
N ARG A 237 -2.57 28.01 -7.75
CA ARG A 237 -3.50 28.97 -7.11
C ARG A 237 -2.79 29.92 -6.14
N ALA A 238 -1.88 29.39 -5.33
CA ALA A 238 -1.13 30.15 -4.31
C ALA A 238 -0.07 31.06 -4.93
N GLU A 239 0.51 30.69 -6.09
CA GLU A 239 1.54 31.42 -6.85
C GLU A 239 2.71 31.95 -5.99
N PRO A 240 3.36 31.15 -5.10
CA PRO A 240 4.33 31.66 -4.16
C PRO A 240 5.53 32.34 -4.83
N TRP A 241 5.92 31.88 -6.03
CA TRP A 241 7.02 32.47 -6.81
C TRP A 241 6.70 33.85 -7.40
N VAL A 242 5.43 34.13 -7.69
CA VAL A 242 4.97 35.41 -8.16
C VAL A 242 4.85 36.36 -6.97
N LYS A 243 4.17 35.93 -5.91
CA LYS A 243 3.95 36.70 -4.68
C LYS A 243 5.24 37.08 -3.97
N TYR A 244 6.30 36.24 -4.03
CA TYR A 244 7.60 36.58 -3.43
C TYR A 244 8.18 37.91 -3.89
N LYS A 245 7.78 38.39 -5.07
CA LYS A 245 8.27 39.67 -5.62
C LYS A 245 7.53 40.91 -5.11
N THR A 246 6.32 40.72 -4.59
CA THR A 246 5.39 41.82 -4.24
C THR A 246 4.89 41.70 -2.81
N ASP A 247 4.76 40.51 -2.26
CA ASP A 247 4.25 40.19 -0.93
C ASP A 247 4.93 38.90 -0.43
N VAL A 248 6.02 39.10 0.30
CA VAL A 248 6.84 37.99 0.84
C VAL A 248 6.07 37.17 1.88
N ASP A 249 5.20 37.79 2.66
CA ASP A 249 4.41 37.11 3.68
C ASP A 249 3.37 36.18 3.05
N ALA A 250 2.69 36.62 1.98
CA ALA A 250 1.79 35.77 1.22
C ALA A 250 2.54 34.63 0.48
N ALA A 251 3.78 34.89 0.03
CA ALA A 251 4.63 33.84 -0.52
C ALA A 251 5.05 32.82 0.56
N ALA A 252 5.34 33.28 1.77
CA ALA A 252 5.70 32.46 2.92
C ALA A 252 4.59 31.47 3.28
N VAL A 253 3.33 31.90 3.27
CA VAL A 253 2.16 31.01 3.45
C VAL A 253 2.15 29.91 2.40
N GLY A 254 2.28 30.26 1.11
CA GLY A 254 2.27 29.28 0.00
C GLY A 254 3.39 28.26 0.10
N VAL A 255 4.58 28.68 0.56
CA VAL A 255 5.72 27.78 0.79
C VAL A 255 5.51 26.89 2.02
N ARG A 256 5.06 27.46 3.13
CA ARG A 256 4.77 26.70 4.38
C ARG A 256 3.74 25.61 4.13
N THR A 257 2.63 25.94 3.51
CA THR A 257 1.58 24.99 3.12
C THR A 257 2.12 23.94 2.16
N GLY A 258 2.93 24.35 1.17
CA GLY A 258 3.58 23.42 0.26
C GLY A 258 4.50 22.42 0.98
N LEU A 259 5.25 22.83 1.99
CA LEU A 259 6.09 21.94 2.81
C LEU A 259 5.27 20.99 3.67
N ASN A 260 4.15 21.44 4.23
CA ASN A 260 3.22 20.60 4.96
C ASN A 260 2.57 19.55 4.03
N LEU A 261 2.25 19.94 2.78
CA LEU A 261 1.81 18.98 1.76
C LEU A 261 2.89 17.96 1.41
N VAL A 262 4.18 18.32 1.37
CA VAL A 262 5.28 17.35 1.20
C VAL A 262 5.27 16.33 2.34
N ALA A 263 5.12 16.77 3.59
CA ALA A 263 5.01 15.87 4.74
C ALA A 263 3.81 14.93 4.62
N LEU A 264 2.63 15.46 4.31
CA LEU A 264 1.41 14.68 4.09
C LEU A 264 1.57 13.67 2.94
N PHE A 265 2.17 14.09 1.82
CA PHE A 265 2.41 13.21 0.66
C PHE A 265 3.35 12.06 1.03
N GLY A 266 4.40 12.34 1.81
CA GLY A 266 5.29 11.31 2.34
C GLY A 266 4.55 10.32 3.24
N ILE A 267 3.69 10.79 4.16
CA ILE A 267 2.88 9.92 5.02
C ILE A 267 1.94 9.04 4.18
N LEU A 268 1.22 9.61 3.23
CA LEU A 268 0.31 8.88 2.34
C LEU A 268 1.02 7.88 1.42
N ALA A 269 2.28 8.17 1.08
CA ALA A 269 3.08 7.32 0.20
C ALA A 269 3.65 6.07 0.88
N GLN A 270 3.80 6.06 2.21
CA GLN A 270 4.49 4.98 2.95
C GLN A 270 3.99 3.55 2.63
N PRO A 271 2.68 3.27 2.57
CA PRO A 271 2.21 1.91 2.27
C PRO A 271 2.57 1.45 0.85
N PHE A 272 2.76 2.39 -0.06
CA PHE A 272 2.95 2.14 -1.49
C PHE A 272 4.41 2.16 -1.90
N ILE A 273 5.15 3.21 -1.51
CA ILE A 273 6.53 3.49 -1.91
C ILE A 273 7.37 3.88 -0.68
N PRO A 274 7.65 2.94 0.22
CA PRO A 274 8.22 3.21 1.55
C PRO A 274 9.60 3.87 1.51
N GLU A 275 10.47 3.51 0.54
CA GLU A 275 11.81 4.07 0.45
C GLU A 275 11.79 5.54 0.00
N ALA A 276 10.99 5.86 -1.01
CA ALA A 276 10.80 7.23 -1.47
C ALA A 276 10.07 8.07 -0.41
N ALA A 277 9.06 7.50 0.27
CA ALA A 277 8.35 8.15 1.36
C ALA A 277 9.28 8.52 2.50
N ALA A 278 10.18 7.64 2.91
CA ALA A 278 11.18 7.92 3.95
C ALA A 278 12.06 9.11 3.57
N LYS A 279 12.60 9.15 2.35
CA LYS A 279 13.41 10.26 1.84
C LYS A 279 12.64 11.59 1.82
N ILE A 280 11.37 11.56 1.42
CA ILE A 280 10.50 12.74 1.40
C ILE A 280 10.28 13.27 2.83
N LEU A 281 9.99 12.38 3.78
CA LEU A 281 9.74 12.76 5.18
C LEU A 281 11.02 13.24 5.88
N ASP A 282 12.17 12.64 5.58
CA ASP A 282 13.46 13.10 6.07
C ASP A 282 13.80 14.50 5.54
N ALA A 283 13.49 14.79 4.28
CA ALA A 283 13.74 16.07 3.64
C ALA A 283 13.01 17.23 4.35
N VAL A 284 11.86 17.00 4.93
CA VAL A 284 11.06 17.98 5.69
C VAL A 284 11.10 17.74 7.20
N GLY A 285 12.04 16.94 7.68
CA GLY A 285 12.32 16.75 9.11
C GLY A 285 11.22 16.12 9.93
N VAL A 286 10.32 15.33 9.34
CA VAL A 286 9.27 14.61 10.08
C VAL A 286 9.89 13.45 10.85
N PRO A 287 9.86 13.45 12.20
CA PRO A 287 10.46 12.38 12.98
C PRO A 287 9.67 11.07 12.85
N ALA A 288 10.35 9.93 13.05
CA ALA A 288 9.79 8.60 12.79
C ALA A 288 8.51 8.30 13.60
N ASP A 289 8.43 8.76 14.82
CA ASP A 289 7.28 8.61 15.72
C ASP A 289 6.05 9.42 15.30
N LYS A 290 6.19 10.36 14.36
CA LYS A 290 5.12 11.17 13.78
C LYS A 290 4.72 10.77 12.36
N ARG A 291 5.27 9.69 11.84
CA ARG A 291 4.99 9.18 10.48
C ARG A 291 3.83 8.19 10.47
N SER A 292 2.76 8.50 11.19
CA SER A 292 1.56 7.63 11.25
C SER A 292 0.40 8.17 10.41
N TRP A 293 -0.46 7.27 9.95
CA TRP A 293 -1.71 7.59 9.28
C TRP A 293 -2.79 7.98 10.30
N SER A 294 -2.61 9.11 10.95
CA SER A 294 -3.61 9.71 11.82
C SER A 294 -4.04 11.04 11.22
N PHE A 295 -5.29 11.11 10.78
CA PHE A 295 -5.90 12.28 10.16
C PHE A 295 -7.07 12.75 11.00
N ASP A 296 -6.89 12.70 12.34
CA ASP A 296 -7.88 13.13 13.31
C ASP A 296 -7.85 14.65 13.43
N GLY A 297 -8.92 15.30 13.06
CA GLY A 297 -9.06 16.75 13.14
C GLY A 297 -9.28 17.43 11.78
N PRO A 298 -9.42 18.77 11.78
CA PRO A 298 -9.62 19.53 10.55
C PRO A 298 -8.43 19.40 9.60
N ALA A 299 -8.68 19.20 8.31
CA ALA A 299 -7.60 19.11 7.31
C ALA A 299 -6.78 20.40 7.20
N ALA A 300 -7.34 21.53 7.58
CA ALA A 300 -6.62 22.80 7.65
C ALA A 300 -5.40 22.74 8.58
N ASP A 301 -5.47 21.97 9.69
CA ASP A 301 -4.37 21.81 10.64
C ASP A 301 -3.19 21.07 10.01
N LEU A 302 -3.44 20.18 9.05
CA LEU A 302 -2.40 19.48 8.30
C LEU A 302 -1.58 20.41 7.39
N LEU A 303 -2.12 21.57 7.05
CA LEU A 303 -1.47 22.55 6.17
C LEU A 303 -0.51 23.48 6.91
N ASP A 304 -0.47 23.41 8.25
CA ASP A 304 0.44 24.20 9.12
C ASP A 304 0.97 23.41 10.33
N ALA A 305 1.16 22.10 10.16
CA ALA A 305 1.59 21.18 11.22
C ALA A 305 3.11 21.17 11.47
N LEU A 306 3.92 21.53 10.47
CA LEU A 306 5.37 21.57 10.61
C LEU A 306 5.81 22.76 11.46
N PRO A 307 6.74 22.58 12.40
CA PRO A 307 7.25 23.70 13.21
C PRO A 307 7.88 24.80 12.34
N HIS A 308 7.52 26.04 12.61
CA HIS A 308 8.16 27.18 11.96
C HIS A 308 9.67 27.22 12.30
N GLY A 309 10.49 27.53 11.33
CA GLY A 309 11.96 27.50 11.45
C GLY A 309 12.58 26.10 11.34
N LEU A 310 11.78 25.05 11.15
CA LEU A 310 12.30 23.71 10.91
C LEU A 310 13.13 23.68 9.62
N SER A 311 14.32 23.08 9.69
CA SER A 311 15.21 22.95 8.55
C SER A 311 14.68 21.94 7.52
N VAL A 312 14.74 22.32 6.26
CA VAL A 312 14.32 21.54 5.09
C VAL A 312 15.51 21.32 4.18
N THR A 313 15.73 20.08 3.78
CA THR A 313 16.78 19.71 2.84
C THR A 313 16.16 19.09 1.59
N PRO A 314 16.41 19.62 0.37
CA PRO A 314 15.91 18.98 -0.84
C PRO A 314 16.37 17.51 -0.90
N PRO A 315 15.49 16.55 -1.17
CA PRO A 315 15.89 15.14 -1.32
C PRO A 315 16.70 14.95 -2.61
N ASP A 316 17.64 13.99 -2.56
CA ASP A 316 18.42 13.55 -3.72
C ASP A 316 17.60 12.76 -4.74
#